data_1614e1a0ad1cf96e6c1402a245a0be87
#
_entry.id   1614e1a0ad1cf96e6c1402a245a0be87
#
_cell.length_a   1.000
_cell.length_b   1.000
_cell.length_c   1.000
_cell.angle_alpha   90.00
_cell.angle_beta   90.00
_cell.angle_gamma   90.00
#
_symmetry.space_group_name_H-M   'P 1'
#
loop_
_entity.id
_entity.type
_entity.pdbx_description
1 polymer ?
#
loop_
_entity_poly.entity_id
_entity_poly.type
_entity_poly.pdbx_seq_one_letter_code
_entity_poly.pdbx_strand_id
1 'polypeptide(L)'
;MIAYLDSSVLARAYLIDEDGHQEASALLADPDIATVTGTWTRIEVSGALVRAARTGRGDEKGLLALLDGDLAGPVIVLGAPQDQVEQHALQLVRQHALRAMGAWHLAVAAIVVPPLLERGEPRAFASRDEAQRQVAEELGFVPI
;
A
#
# COMPACT_ATOMS: atom_id res chain seq x y z
N MET A 1 0.42 13.84 -8.29
CA MET A 1 0.33 13.37 -6.87
C MET A 1 1.00 12.01 -6.74
N ILE A 2 1.71 11.76 -5.65
CA ILE A 2 2.28 10.43 -5.36
C ILE A 2 1.47 9.78 -4.24
N ALA A 3 0.95 8.57 -4.47
CA ALA A 3 0.19 7.79 -3.50
C ALA A 3 0.94 6.51 -3.12
N TYR A 4 1.23 6.35 -1.82
CA TYR A 4 1.70 5.07 -1.29
C TYR A 4 0.51 4.14 -1.06
N LEU A 5 0.60 2.93 -1.58
CA LEU A 5 -0.44 1.91 -1.46
C LEU A 5 -0.08 0.91 -0.36
N ASP A 6 -0.94 0.80 0.64
CA ASP A 6 -0.93 -0.31 1.58
C ASP A 6 -1.44 -1.60 0.90
N SER A 7 -1.00 -2.75 1.40
CA SER A 7 -1.37 -4.07 0.88
C SER A 7 -2.88 -4.30 0.84
N SER A 8 -3.64 -3.70 1.77
CA SER A 8 -5.09 -3.84 1.81
C SER A 8 -5.79 -3.21 0.61
N VAL A 9 -5.25 -2.13 0.06
CA VAL A 9 -5.80 -1.47 -1.14
C VAL A 9 -5.49 -2.30 -2.38
N LEU A 10 -4.23 -2.73 -2.55
CA LEU A 10 -3.84 -3.57 -3.69
C LEU A 10 -4.60 -4.90 -3.73
N ALA A 11 -4.78 -5.58 -2.60
CA ALA A 11 -5.57 -6.82 -2.56
C ALA A 11 -7.00 -6.60 -3.05
N ARG A 12 -7.64 -5.47 -2.69
CA ARG A 12 -8.99 -5.15 -3.15
C ARG A 12 -9.09 -4.84 -4.63
N ALA A 13 -8.04 -4.27 -5.22
CA ALA A 13 -8.03 -4.01 -6.66
C ALA A 13 -8.18 -5.29 -7.50
N TYR A 14 -7.81 -6.45 -6.95
CA TYR A 14 -7.91 -7.74 -7.64
C TYR A 14 -9.09 -8.61 -7.19
N LEU A 15 -9.65 -8.38 -6.01
CA LEU A 15 -10.77 -9.15 -5.46
C LEU A 15 -12.08 -8.40 -5.68
N ILE A 16 -12.78 -8.75 -6.75
CA ILE A 16 -13.98 -8.05 -7.24
C ILE A 16 -15.17 -8.08 -6.27
N ASP A 17 -15.16 -9.00 -5.32
CA ASP A 17 -16.18 -9.17 -4.28
C ASP A 17 -15.85 -8.43 -2.96
N GLU A 18 -14.72 -7.73 -2.91
CA GLU A 18 -14.34 -6.92 -1.75
C GLU A 18 -14.99 -5.52 -1.78
N ASP A 19 -15.42 -5.08 -0.61
CA ASP A 19 -15.81 -3.68 -0.42
C ASP A 19 -14.61 -2.77 -0.73
N GLY A 20 -14.84 -1.75 -1.57
CA GLY A 20 -13.78 -0.84 -2.00
C GLY A 20 -12.98 -1.33 -3.21
N HIS A 21 -13.43 -2.40 -3.90
CA HIS A 21 -12.80 -2.87 -5.14
C HIS A 21 -12.79 -1.78 -6.23
N GLN A 22 -13.93 -1.11 -6.41
CA GLN A 22 -14.07 -0.08 -7.47
C GLN A 22 -13.14 1.11 -7.20
N GLU A 23 -13.07 1.58 -5.96
CA GLU A 23 -12.21 2.68 -5.55
C GLU A 23 -10.73 2.31 -5.70
N ALA A 24 -10.34 1.11 -5.29
CA ALA A 24 -8.97 0.63 -5.44
C ALA A 24 -8.57 0.49 -6.92
N SER A 25 -9.46 -0.05 -7.76
CA SER A 25 -9.22 -0.19 -9.19
C SER A 25 -9.16 1.18 -9.89
N ALA A 26 -10.01 2.13 -9.50
CA ALA A 26 -9.98 3.49 -10.02
C ALA A 26 -8.67 4.21 -9.66
N LEU A 27 -8.19 4.02 -8.43
CA LEU A 27 -6.91 4.59 -7.98
C LEU A 27 -5.73 4.09 -8.81
N LEU A 28 -5.68 2.78 -9.13
CA LEU A 28 -4.64 2.20 -9.98
C LEU A 28 -4.73 2.67 -11.44
N ALA A 29 -5.91 3.01 -11.91
CA ALA A 29 -6.15 3.45 -13.28
C ALA A 29 -6.01 4.96 -13.49
N ASP A 30 -5.86 5.73 -12.41
CA ASP A 30 -5.78 7.20 -12.50
C ASP A 30 -4.41 7.66 -13.01
N PRO A 31 -4.33 8.26 -14.21
CA PRO A 31 -3.06 8.68 -14.80
C PRO A 31 -2.40 9.86 -14.09
N ASP A 32 -3.14 10.59 -13.24
CA ASP A 32 -2.64 11.76 -12.51
C ASP A 32 -2.02 11.36 -11.15
N ILE A 33 -2.09 10.06 -10.80
CA ILE A 33 -1.58 9.51 -9.56
C ILE A 33 -0.45 8.53 -9.84
N ALA A 34 0.78 8.89 -9.45
CA ALA A 34 1.88 7.94 -9.43
C ALA A 34 1.76 7.04 -8.19
N THR A 35 1.54 5.75 -8.42
CA THR A 35 1.36 4.78 -7.33
C THR A 35 2.67 4.11 -6.96
N VAL A 36 2.97 4.09 -5.66
CA VAL A 36 4.18 3.47 -5.11
C VAL A 36 3.82 2.53 -3.96
N THR A 37 4.64 1.53 -3.71
CA THR A 37 4.47 0.62 -2.56
C THR A 37 5.82 0.09 -2.08
N GLY A 38 5.84 -0.58 -0.93
CA GLY A 38 7.03 -1.20 -0.36
C GLY A 38 7.26 -2.64 -0.83
N THR A 39 8.47 -3.15 -0.62
CA THR A 39 8.88 -4.50 -1.07
C THR A 39 8.07 -5.65 -0.46
N TRP A 40 7.57 -5.50 0.78
CA TRP A 40 6.77 -6.53 1.47
C TRP A 40 5.36 -6.68 0.92
N THR A 41 4.85 -5.67 0.23
CA THR A 41 3.50 -5.68 -0.37
C THR A 41 3.28 -6.89 -1.26
N ARG A 42 4.30 -7.27 -2.06
CA ARG A 42 4.20 -8.45 -2.91
C ARG A 42 3.92 -9.72 -2.11
N ILE A 43 4.58 -9.89 -0.96
CA ILE A 43 4.40 -11.07 -0.09
C ILE A 43 3.00 -11.04 0.53
N GLU A 44 2.58 -9.93 1.08
CA GLU A 44 1.30 -9.80 1.77
C GLU A 44 0.12 -9.99 0.81
N VAL A 45 0.15 -9.29 -0.33
CA VAL A 45 -0.93 -9.38 -1.32
C VAL A 45 -0.98 -10.76 -1.96
N SER A 46 0.17 -11.37 -2.31
CA SER A 46 0.22 -12.75 -2.79
C SER A 46 -0.44 -13.71 -1.80
N GLY A 47 -0.13 -13.58 -0.51
CA GLY A 47 -0.76 -14.39 0.54
C GLY A 47 -2.27 -14.19 0.63
N ALA A 48 -2.76 -12.95 0.51
CA ALA A 48 -4.17 -12.64 0.52
C ALA A 48 -4.90 -13.24 -0.70
N LEU A 49 -4.33 -13.10 -1.90
CA LEU A 49 -4.90 -13.62 -3.14
C LEU A 49 -4.94 -15.15 -3.16
N VAL A 50 -3.88 -15.82 -2.71
CA VAL A 50 -3.84 -17.29 -2.60
C VAL A 50 -4.90 -17.79 -1.62
N ARG A 51 -5.06 -17.17 -0.46
CA ARG A 51 -6.12 -17.53 0.50
C ARG A 51 -7.51 -17.32 -0.08
N ALA A 52 -7.75 -16.21 -0.78
CA ALA A 52 -9.03 -15.95 -1.43
C ALA A 52 -9.34 -17.00 -2.51
N ALA A 53 -8.39 -17.33 -3.38
CA ALA A 53 -8.55 -18.34 -4.41
C ALA A 53 -8.87 -19.73 -3.83
N ARG A 54 -8.20 -20.13 -2.76
CA ARG A 54 -8.45 -21.41 -2.07
C ARG A 54 -9.83 -21.51 -1.41
N THR A 55 -10.48 -20.39 -1.18
CA THR A 55 -11.89 -20.32 -0.72
C THR A 55 -12.88 -20.07 -1.86
N GLY A 56 -12.46 -20.24 -3.12
CA GLY A 56 -13.32 -20.11 -4.29
C GLY A 56 -13.59 -18.68 -4.76
N ARG A 57 -12.79 -17.70 -4.32
CA ARG A 57 -12.98 -16.28 -4.65
C ARG A 57 -12.15 -15.81 -5.85
N GLY A 58 -11.80 -16.68 -6.74
CA GLY A 58 -11.08 -16.35 -7.97
C GLY A 58 -10.08 -17.42 -8.40
N ASP A 59 -9.49 -17.22 -9.58
CA ASP A 59 -8.44 -18.08 -10.11
C ASP A 59 -7.07 -17.64 -9.57
N GLU A 60 -6.40 -18.52 -8.83
CA GLU A 60 -5.11 -18.23 -8.18
C GLU A 60 -4.06 -17.72 -9.17
N LYS A 61 -3.92 -18.43 -10.30
CA LYS A 61 -2.93 -18.06 -11.32
C LYS A 61 -3.23 -16.70 -11.95
N GLY A 62 -4.50 -16.45 -12.25
CA GLY A 62 -4.94 -15.18 -12.83
C GLY A 62 -4.75 -14.00 -11.87
N LEU A 63 -5.13 -14.18 -10.60
CA LEU A 63 -4.96 -13.14 -9.56
C LEU A 63 -3.49 -12.78 -9.33
N LEU A 64 -2.61 -13.78 -9.23
CA LEU A 64 -1.17 -13.55 -9.06
C LEU A 64 -0.54 -12.90 -10.30
N ALA A 65 -1.01 -13.24 -11.51
CA ALA A 65 -0.53 -12.62 -12.74
C ALA A 65 -0.91 -11.13 -12.82
N LEU A 66 -2.08 -10.73 -12.35
CA LEU A 66 -2.48 -9.31 -12.24
C LEU A 66 -1.55 -8.55 -11.30
N LEU A 67 -1.34 -9.08 -10.10
CA LEU A 67 -0.42 -8.47 -9.13
C LEU A 67 0.99 -8.32 -9.69
N ASP A 68 1.54 -9.41 -10.27
CA ASP A 68 2.89 -9.39 -10.82
C ASP A 68 3.03 -8.40 -11.99
N GLY A 69 1.97 -8.27 -12.82
CA GLY A 69 1.91 -7.30 -13.90
C GLY A 69 1.96 -5.85 -13.40
N ASP A 70 1.16 -5.53 -12.40
CA ASP A 70 1.12 -4.18 -11.83
C ASP A 70 2.42 -3.81 -11.11
N LEU A 71 3.01 -4.74 -10.35
CA LEU A 71 4.30 -4.52 -9.67
C LEU A 71 5.52 -4.52 -10.60
N ALA A 72 5.36 -4.98 -11.84
CA ALA A 72 6.37 -4.87 -12.90
C ALA A 72 6.19 -3.63 -13.80
N GLY A 73 5.08 -2.91 -13.65
CA GLY A 73 4.69 -1.80 -14.51
C GLY A 73 4.19 -0.57 -13.76
N PRO A 74 2.87 -0.38 -13.63
CA PRO A 74 2.30 0.88 -13.15
C PRO A 74 2.55 1.17 -11.67
N VAL A 75 2.71 0.15 -10.83
CA VAL A 75 2.97 0.33 -9.39
C VAL A 75 4.47 0.24 -9.11
N ILE A 76 5.07 1.34 -8.70
CA ILE A 76 6.51 1.40 -8.42
C ILE A 76 6.80 0.76 -7.05
N VAL A 77 7.62 -0.30 -7.04
CA VAL A 77 8.05 -0.94 -5.79
C VAL A 77 9.34 -0.31 -5.30
N LEU A 78 9.31 0.25 -4.10
CA LEU A 78 10.43 0.96 -3.50
C LEU A 78 10.96 0.24 -2.25
N GLY A 79 12.28 0.08 -2.21
CA GLY A 79 12.99 -0.36 -1.01
C GLY A 79 13.41 0.83 -0.15
N ALA A 80 13.43 0.63 1.17
CA ALA A 80 14.00 1.57 2.13
C ALA A 80 15.03 0.84 3.00
N PRO A 81 16.02 1.55 3.60
CA PRO A 81 16.96 0.94 4.52
C PRO A 81 16.24 0.27 5.69
N GLN A 82 16.47 -1.03 5.86
CA GLN A 82 15.70 -1.84 6.81
C GLN A 82 15.79 -1.32 8.24
N ASP A 83 16.97 -0.94 8.70
CA ASP A 83 17.21 -0.38 10.04
C ASP A 83 16.41 0.89 10.30
N GLN A 84 16.30 1.77 9.32
CA GLN A 84 15.51 2.99 9.42
C GLN A 84 14.00 2.67 9.46
N VAL A 85 13.53 1.73 8.63
CA VAL A 85 12.13 1.29 8.65
C VAL A 85 11.78 0.68 10.00
N GLU A 86 12.60 -0.23 10.51
CA GLU A 86 12.38 -0.89 11.80
C GLU A 86 12.34 0.11 12.95
N GLN A 87 13.27 1.07 12.98
CA GLN A 87 13.30 2.11 14.01
C GLN A 87 12.04 2.98 13.96
N HIS A 88 11.64 3.43 12.77
CA HIS A 88 10.47 4.28 12.59
C HIS A 88 9.17 3.51 12.90
N ALA A 89 9.02 2.28 12.40
CA ALA A 89 7.88 1.44 12.70
C ALA A 89 7.75 1.15 14.20
N LEU A 90 8.87 0.90 14.91
CA LEU A 90 8.89 0.71 16.35
C LEU A 90 8.36 1.95 17.10
N GLN A 91 8.73 3.14 16.66
CA GLN A 91 8.19 4.38 17.24
C GLN A 91 6.68 4.48 17.02
N LEU A 92 6.21 4.21 15.80
CA LEU A 92 4.80 4.29 15.44
C LEU A 92 3.94 3.31 16.24
N VAL A 93 4.35 2.05 16.40
CA VAL A 93 3.56 1.08 17.19
C VAL A 93 3.49 1.45 18.68
N ARG A 94 4.54 2.07 19.22
CA ARG A 94 4.56 2.50 20.62
C ARG A 94 3.72 3.76 20.88
N GLN A 95 3.64 4.65 19.89
CA GLN A 95 2.90 5.91 20.00
C GLN A 95 1.42 5.77 19.66
N HIS A 96 1.07 4.95 18.67
CA HIS A 96 -0.26 4.91 18.07
C HIS A 96 -0.97 3.56 18.18
N ALA A 97 -0.38 2.57 18.87
CA ALA A 97 -0.95 1.21 19.01
C ALA A 97 -1.31 0.54 17.67
N LEU A 98 -0.57 0.83 16.62
CA LEU A 98 -0.75 0.23 15.29
C LEU A 98 -0.34 -1.23 15.27
N ARG A 99 -0.93 -2.01 14.36
CA ARG A 99 -0.41 -3.33 14.01
C ARG A 99 0.96 -3.20 13.36
N ALA A 100 1.84 -4.18 13.58
CA ALA A 100 3.22 -4.14 13.12
C ALA A 100 3.36 -3.84 11.61
N MET A 101 2.58 -4.52 10.75
CA MET A 101 2.63 -4.29 9.31
C MET A 101 2.08 -2.94 8.88
N GLY A 102 1.04 -2.45 9.57
CA GLY A 102 0.54 -1.09 9.34
C GLY A 102 1.58 -0.03 9.65
N ALA A 103 2.28 -0.16 10.76
CA ALA A 103 3.38 0.72 11.12
C ALA A 103 4.57 0.59 10.14
N TRP A 104 4.85 -0.63 9.66
CA TRP A 104 5.89 -0.86 8.65
C TRP A 104 5.59 -0.10 7.35
N HIS A 105 4.38 -0.22 6.82
CA HIS A 105 3.96 0.51 5.61
C HIS A 105 4.06 2.03 5.77
N LEU A 106 3.62 2.57 6.90
CA LEU A 106 3.73 3.99 7.20
C LEU A 106 5.20 4.45 7.30
N ALA A 107 6.05 3.65 7.94
CA ALA A 107 7.48 3.94 8.03
C ALA A 107 8.15 3.95 6.66
N VAL A 108 7.85 2.96 5.80
CA VAL A 108 8.34 2.93 4.42
C VAL A 108 7.86 4.16 3.66
N ALA A 109 6.55 4.44 3.69
CA ALA A 109 5.97 5.61 3.00
C ALA A 109 6.64 6.92 3.42
N ALA A 110 6.85 7.12 4.73
CA ALA A 110 7.49 8.32 5.26
C ALA A 110 8.96 8.48 4.83
N ILE A 111 9.65 7.37 4.51
CA ILE A 111 11.04 7.39 4.04
C ILE A 111 11.11 7.57 2.52
N VAL A 112 10.29 6.80 1.75
CA VAL A 112 10.48 6.70 0.30
C VAL A 112 9.71 7.75 -0.50
N VAL A 113 8.57 8.26 0.00
CA VAL A 113 7.74 9.18 -0.78
C VAL A 113 8.31 10.60 -0.81
N PRO A 114 8.74 11.21 0.32
CA PRO A 114 9.18 12.61 0.31
C PRO A 114 10.30 12.94 -0.70
N PRO A 115 11.31 12.07 -0.92
CA PRO A 115 12.36 12.35 -1.92
C PRO A 115 11.90 12.37 -3.36
N LEU A 116 10.71 11.83 -3.65
CA LEU A 116 10.16 11.74 -5.02
C LEU A 116 9.29 12.94 -5.38
N LEU A 117 8.89 13.74 -4.38
CA LEU A 117 7.93 14.84 -4.58
C LEU A 117 8.59 16.04 -5.27
N GLU A 118 7.89 16.62 -6.22
CA GLU A 118 8.16 17.96 -6.69
C GLU A 118 7.72 18.99 -5.66
N ARG A 119 8.21 20.23 -5.81
CA ARG A 119 7.89 21.30 -4.87
C ARG A 119 6.39 21.60 -4.83
N GLY A 120 5.78 21.35 -3.68
CA GLY A 120 4.35 21.57 -3.46
C GLY A 120 3.46 20.43 -3.94
N GLU A 121 4.04 19.32 -4.40
CA GLU A 121 3.28 18.15 -4.80
C GLU A 121 2.67 17.46 -3.58
N PRO A 122 1.35 17.13 -3.61
CA PRO A 122 0.72 16.38 -2.53
C PRO A 122 1.15 14.92 -2.52
N ARG A 123 1.28 14.37 -1.31
CA ARG A 123 1.52 12.95 -1.07
C ARG A 123 0.30 12.31 -0.43
N ALA A 124 -0.08 11.14 -0.88
CA ALA A 124 -1.21 10.39 -0.35
C ALA A 124 -0.77 9.04 0.23
N PHE A 125 -1.58 8.55 1.17
CA PHE A 125 -1.45 7.20 1.73
C PHE A 125 -2.80 6.50 1.60
N ALA A 126 -2.84 5.46 0.77
CA ALA A 126 -4.03 4.67 0.52
C ALA A 126 -4.07 3.47 1.47
N SER A 127 -5.07 3.42 2.33
CA SER A 127 -5.32 2.31 3.25
C SER A 127 -6.79 2.20 3.61
N ARG A 128 -7.22 0.99 3.96
CA ARG A 128 -8.56 0.72 4.51
C ARG A 128 -8.56 0.63 6.04
N ASP A 129 -7.41 0.72 6.66
CA ASP A 129 -7.28 0.74 8.12
C ASP A 129 -7.36 2.19 8.63
N GLU A 130 -8.41 2.48 9.41
CA GLU A 130 -8.68 3.83 9.92
C GLU A 130 -7.55 4.33 10.83
N ALA A 131 -6.96 3.45 11.65
CA ALA A 131 -5.85 3.83 12.51
C ALA A 131 -4.60 4.21 11.69
N GLN A 132 -4.32 3.49 10.60
CA GLN A 132 -3.26 3.87 9.67
C GLN A 132 -3.54 5.21 8.99
N ARG A 133 -4.78 5.46 8.56
CA ARG A 133 -5.18 6.70 7.89
C ARG A 133 -4.96 7.92 8.78
N GLN A 134 -5.37 7.83 10.06
CA GLN A 134 -5.14 8.89 11.04
C GLN A 134 -3.66 9.19 11.24
N VAL A 135 -2.84 8.15 11.41
CA VAL A 135 -1.39 8.34 11.56
C VAL A 135 -0.74 8.86 10.28
N ALA A 136 -1.21 8.42 9.09
CA ALA A 136 -0.74 8.96 7.82
C ALA A 136 -0.98 10.47 7.71
N GLU A 137 -2.14 10.96 8.17
CA GLU A 137 -2.46 12.38 8.22
C GLU A 137 -1.51 13.16 9.15
N GLU A 138 -1.21 12.62 10.34
CA GLU A 138 -0.22 13.21 11.25
C GLU A 138 1.18 13.26 10.65
N LEU A 139 1.53 12.29 9.79
CA LEU A 139 2.78 12.28 9.04
C LEU A 139 2.75 13.19 7.79
N GLY A 140 1.64 13.90 7.55
CA GLY A 140 1.48 14.85 6.44
C GLY A 140 1.11 14.21 5.10
N PHE A 141 0.53 13.03 5.11
CA PHE A 141 -0.09 12.42 3.95
C PHE A 141 -1.59 12.77 3.89
N VAL A 142 -2.12 12.85 2.67
CA VAL A 142 -3.57 12.86 2.46
C VAL A 142 -4.06 11.41 2.53
N PRO A 143 -4.91 11.01 3.47
CA PRO A 143 -5.46 9.66 3.51
C PRO A 143 -6.51 9.48 2.40
N ILE A 144 -6.38 8.40 1.63
CA ILE A 144 -7.30 8.05 0.53
C ILE A 144 -7.68 6.58 0.57
#